data_cdcabfb477fe55632fe5aebd4321964c
#
_entry.id   cdcabfb477fe55632fe5aebd4321964c
#
_cell.length_a   1.000
_cell.length_b   1.000
_cell.length_c   1.000
_cell.angle_alpha   90.00
_cell.angle_beta   90.00
_cell.angle_gamma   90.00
#
_symmetry.space_group_name_H-M   'P 1'
#
loop_
_entity.id
_entity.type
_entity.pdbx_description
1 polymer ?
#
loop_
_entity_poly.entity_id
_entity_poly.type
_entity_poly.pdbx_seq_one_letter_code
_entity_poly.pdbx_strand_id
1 'polypeptide(L)'
;MRATPVFEAGNHRWWVLYDQDERRVIDSNVYIVESNGEAAVLDPGGFEIFPQVLAAVADVVPPTSVVKAFASHQDPDIASSLPLWNACNDKLQWYVPSLWEGFIRHYGALDAVMTGIPDEGGTMMVGGRKLEIIPAHYLHASANLHVYDPEAKVLFCGDVGAALLPAGHGIWVGSRRGSDSARAFEEHIQHAKYFHQRWMPSNSAKKDWINRVRQLQIDYLCPQHGAIYAGENVERFLNWFDGLTVGSAISR
;
A
#
# COMPACT_ATOMS: atom_id res chain seq x y z
N MET A 1 -14.31 -1.61 9.81
CA MET A 1 -12.91 -1.89 9.43
C MET A 1 -12.23 -2.60 10.59
N ARG A 2 -11.29 -3.51 10.33
CA ARG A 2 -10.55 -4.29 11.35
C ARG A 2 -9.07 -4.00 11.24
N ALA A 3 -8.38 -3.98 12.40
CA ALA A 3 -6.93 -3.90 12.46
C ALA A 3 -6.32 -5.28 12.68
N THR A 4 -5.34 -5.64 11.88
CA THR A 4 -4.59 -6.91 12.02
C THR A 4 -3.09 -6.63 12.00
N PRO A 5 -2.30 -7.19 12.93
CA PRO A 5 -0.86 -7.01 12.90
C PRO A 5 -0.24 -7.77 11.72
N VAL A 6 0.61 -7.09 10.95
CA VAL A 6 1.45 -7.67 9.90
C VAL A 6 2.80 -8.06 10.48
N PHE A 7 3.41 -7.14 11.24
CA PHE A 7 4.69 -7.35 11.91
C PHE A 7 4.70 -6.69 13.29
N GLU A 8 5.35 -7.34 14.27
CA GLU A 8 5.55 -6.80 15.62
C GLU A 8 6.90 -7.24 16.17
N ALA A 9 7.74 -6.28 16.54
CA ALA A 9 9.00 -6.52 17.22
C ALA A 9 9.31 -5.34 18.17
N GLY A 10 9.20 -5.58 19.46
CA GLY A 10 9.42 -4.55 20.49
C GLY A 10 8.47 -3.36 20.31
N ASN A 11 9.07 -2.20 20.02
CA ASN A 11 8.37 -0.94 19.79
C ASN A 11 8.23 -0.59 18.29
N HIS A 12 8.34 -1.57 17.41
CA HIS A 12 8.18 -1.42 15.98
C HIS A 12 7.08 -2.37 15.46
N ARG A 13 6.05 -1.83 14.83
CA ARG A 13 4.84 -2.55 14.44
C ARG A 13 4.32 -2.11 13.10
N TRP A 14 3.77 -3.05 12.35
CA TRP A 14 2.99 -2.83 11.14
C TRP A 14 1.60 -3.40 11.31
N TRP A 15 0.60 -2.61 10.96
CA TRP A 15 -0.81 -2.98 10.99
C TRP A 15 -1.41 -2.83 9.60
N VAL A 16 -2.34 -3.70 9.25
CA VAL A 16 -3.27 -3.50 8.14
C VAL A 16 -4.67 -3.23 8.69
N LEU A 17 -5.28 -2.17 8.21
CA LEU A 17 -6.68 -1.83 8.45
C LEU A 17 -7.44 -2.20 7.20
N TYR A 18 -8.42 -3.09 7.31
CA TYR A 18 -9.16 -3.61 6.16
C TYR A 18 -10.62 -3.85 6.51
N ASP A 19 -11.44 -3.92 5.49
CA ASP A 19 -12.86 -4.25 5.59
C ASP A 19 -13.18 -5.37 4.61
N GLN A 20 -14.16 -6.18 4.94
CA GLN A 20 -14.62 -7.30 4.14
C GLN A 20 -16.13 -7.24 3.87
N ASP A 21 -16.76 -6.12 4.19
CA ASP A 21 -18.19 -5.92 3.99
C ASP A 21 -18.49 -5.62 2.51
N GLU A 22 -19.66 -6.03 2.04
CA GLU A 22 -20.13 -5.66 0.71
C GLU A 22 -20.29 -4.15 0.61
N ARG A 23 -19.51 -3.53 -0.28
CA ARG A 23 -19.53 -2.10 -0.54
C ARG A 23 -19.79 -1.78 -2.01
N ARG A 24 -20.16 -0.53 -2.27
CA ARG A 24 -20.29 0.00 -3.63
C ARG A 24 -18.97 0.56 -4.17
N VAL A 25 -17.96 0.69 -3.35
CA VAL A 25 -16.62 1.17 -3.68
C VAL A 25 -15.61 0.02 -3.60
N ILE A 26 -14.48 0.19 -4.24
CA ILE A 26 -13.37 -0.76 -4.16
C ILE A 26 -12.80 -0.75 -2.74
N ASP A 27 -12.67 -1.94 -2.12
CA ASP A 27 -12.10 -2.06 -0.79
C ASP A 27 -10.62 -1.72 -0.81
N SER A 28 -10.19 -0.88 0.13
CA SER A 28 -8.80 -0.45 0.28
C SER A 28 -8.23 -0.91 1.62
N ASN A 29 -7.02 -1.43 1.59
CA ASN A 29 -6.21 -1.69 2.77
C ASN A 29 -5.44 -0.41 3.12
N VAL A 30 -5.54 0.02 4.37
CA VAL A 30 -4.74 1.12 4.91
C VAL A 30 -3.68 0.52 5.83
N TYR A 31 -2.44 0.96 5.72
CA TYR A 31 -1.37 0.44 6.56
C TYR A 31 -0.91 1.48 7.58
N ILE A 32 -0.62 1.03 8.79
CA ILE A 32 -0.02 1.83 9.85
C ILE A 32 1.35 1.26 10.19
N VAL A 33 2.34 2.12 10.18
CA VAL A 33 3.69 1.84 10.71
C VAL A 33 3.85 2.63 11.99
N GLU A 34 4.14 1.97 13.09
CA GLU A 34 4.39 2.62 14.37
C GLU A 34 5.78 2.25 14.86
N SER A 35 6.51 3.24 15.33
CA SER A 35 7.80 3.02 15.97
C SER A 35 8.07 4.09 17.03
N ASN A 36 8.48 3.67 18.23
CA ASN A 36 8.84 4.58 19.31
C ASN A 36 7.79 5.66 19.63
N GLY A 37 6.50 5.36 19.47
CA GLY A 37 5.39 6.28 19.72
C GLY A 37 5.11 7.29 18.61
N GLU A 38 5.77 7.19 17.47
CA GLU A 38 5.47 7.91 16.23
C GLU A 38 4.86 6.96 15.22
N ALA A 39 3.83 7.39 14.50
CA ALA A 39 3.17 6.57 13.50
C ALA A 39 3.09 7.27 12.14
N ALA A 40 3.07 6.45 11.08
CA ALA A 40 2.77 6.84 9.72
C ALA A 40 1.58 6.04 9.19
N VAL A 41 0.70 6.68 8.42
CA VAL A 41 -0.35 6.04 7.65
C VAL A 41 0.06 5.98 6.18
N LEU A 42 -0.07 4.80 5.56
CA LEU A 42 0.27 4.59 4.16
C LEU A 42 -1.02 4.34 3.37
N ASP A 43 -1.20 5.09 2.29
CA ASP A 43 -2.41 5.15 1.47
C ASP A 43 -3.66 5.23 2.35
N PRO A 44 -3.91 6.40 2.96
CA PRO A 44 -4.86 6.56 4.06
C PRO A 44 -6.34 6.40 3.67
N GLY A 45 -6.61 6.03 2.44
CA GLY A 45 -7.95 5.73 1.95
C GLY A 45 -8.70 6.94 1.40
N GLY A 46 -9.85 6.66 0.83
CA GLY A 46 -10.77 7.66 0.29
C GLY A 46 -11.54 8.43 1.36
N PHE A 47 -12.13 9.53 0.94
CA PHE A 47 -12.97 10.38 1.78
C PHE A 47 -14.10 9.61 2.48
N GLU A 48 -14.72 8.68 1.76
CA GLU A 48 -15.92 7.95 2.18
C GLU A 48 -15.65 6.91 3.28
N ILE A 49 -14.39 6.41 3.39
CA ILE A 49 -14.01 5.43 4.41
C ILE A 49 -13.27 6.06 5.59
N PHE A 50 -12.97 7.36 5.54
CA PHE A 50 -12.18 8.05 6.56
C PHE A 50 -12.65 7.83 8.01
N PRO A 51 -13.97 7.93 8.34
CA PRO A 51 -14.42 7.71 9.72
C PRO A 51 -14.10 6.31 10.25
N GLN A 52 -14.20 5.28 9.39
CA GLN A 52 -13.89 3.90 9.73
C GLN A 52 -12.38 3.68 9.87
N VAL A 53 -11.59 4.33 9.00
CA VAL A 53 -10.11 4.30 9.09
C VAL A 53 -9.66 4.96 10.38
N LEU A 54 -10.16 6.16 10.70
CA LEU A 54 -9.79 6.87 11.92
C LEU A 54 -10.14 6.07 13.19
N ALA A 55 -11.31 5.45 13.22
CA ALA A 55 -11.72 4.58 14.32
C ALA A 55 -10.78 3.38 14.48
N ALA A 56 -10.44 2.70 13.38
CA ALA A 56 -9.52 1.55 13.39
C ALA A 56 -8.08 1.94 13.75
N VAL A 57 -7.63 3.16 13.37
CA VAL A 57 -6.35 3.72 13.82
C VAL A 57 -6.36 3.90 15.33
N ALA A 58 -7.44 4.45 15.89
CA ALA A 58 -7.56 4.67 17.35
C ALA A 58 -7.53 3.38 18.18
N ASP A 59 -7.87 2.24 17.58
CA ASP A 59 -7.78 0.92 18.23
C ASP A 59 -6.32 0.42 18.36
N VAL A 60 -5.39 0.91 17.56
CA VAL A 60 -4.01 0.41 17.51
C VAL A 60 -2.95 1.43 17.92
N VAL A 61 -3.17 2.72 17.61
CA VAL A 61 -2.28 3.82 18.02
C VAL A 61 -3.11 5.06 18.39
N PRO A 62 -2.62 5.94 19.28
CA PRO A 62 -3.25 7.24 19.46
C PRO A 62 -3.28 8.00 18.14
N PRO A 63 -4.43 8.52 17.65
CA PRO A 63 -4.48 9.25 16.38
C PRO A 63 -3.53 10.45 16.32
N THR A 64 -3.21 11.06 17.46
CA THR A 64 -2.24 12.15 17.58
C THR A 64 -0.78 11.72 17.36
N SER A 65 -0.49 10.42 17.42
CA SER A 65 0.84 9.88 17.10
C SER A 65 1.05 9.71 15.59
N VAL A 66 -0.01 9.76 14.79
CA VAL A 66 0.07 9.73 13.32
C VAL A 66 0.52 11.11 12.85
N VAL A 67 1.81 11.26 12.65
CA VAL A 67 2.46 12.52 12.25
C VAL A 67 2.97 12.50 10.82
N LYS A 68 2.86 11.35 10.15
CA LYS A 68 3.22 11.18 8.74
C LYS A 68 2.12 10.46 7.99
N ALA A 69 1.95 10.84 6.73
CA ALA A 69 1.13 10.15 5.76
C ALA A 69 1.93 9.95 4.47
N PHE A 70 1.73 8.83 3.82
CA PHE A 70 2.34 8.53 2.53
C PHE A 70 1.24 8.22 1.52
N ALA A 71 1.31 8.82 0.33
CA ALA A 71 0.48 8.45 -0.80
C ALA A 71 1.36 7.84 -1.90
N SER A 72 1.08 6.61 -2.28
CA SER A 72 1.82 5.90 -3.32
C SER A 72 1.66 6.55 -4.69
N HIS A 73 0.48 7.08 -4.98
CA HIS A 73 0.13 7.83 -6.18
C HIS A 73 -1.11 8.72 -5.93
N GLN A 74 -1.70 9.28 -6.97
CA GLN A 74 -2.69 10.36 -6.88
C GLN A 74 -4.15 9.92 -6.79
N ASP A 75 -4.48 8.65 -6.78
CA ASP A 75 -5.86 8.18 -6.91
C ASP A 75 -6.75 8.58 -5.73
N PRO A 76 -8.07 8.78 -5.95
CA PRO A 76 -8.97 9.30 -4.93
C PRO A 76 -9.17 8.35 -3.74
N ASP A 77 -9.11 7.06 -3.96
CA ASP A 77 -9.19 6.03 -2.92
C ASP A 77 -7.91 5.92 -2.06
N ILE A 78 -6.88 6.69 -2.42
CA ILE A 78 -5.62 6.85 -1.68
C ILE A 78 -5.57 8.18 -0.94
N ALA A 79 -5.83 9.28 -1.65
CA ALA A 79 -5.47 10.60 -1.19
C ALA A 79 -6.67 11.54 -0.93
N SER A 80 -7.91 11.17 -1.27
CA SER A 80 -9.04 12.10 -1.14
C SER A 80 -9.45 12.38 0.32
N SER A 81 -9.02 11.56 1.29
CA SER A 81 -9.20 11.84 2.73
C SER A 81 -8.18 12.82 3.31
N LEU A 82 -7.22 13.32 2.52
CA LEU A 82 -6.14 14.21 2.94
C LEU A 82 -6.62 15.43 3.77
N PRO A 83 -7.66 16.19 3.37
CA PRO A 83 -8.12 17.32 4.15
C PRO A 83 -8.70 16.92 5.53
N LEU A 84 -9.27 15.73 5.63
CA LEU A 84 -9.80 15.21 6.90
C LEU A 84 -8.67 14.81 7.84
N TRP A 85 -7.62 14.19 7.33
CA TRP A 85 -6.41 13.89 8.09
C TRP A 85 -5.73 15.16 8.63
N ASN A 86 -5.59 16.20 7.79
CA ASN A 86 -5.04 17.48 8.23
C ASN A 86 -5.90 18.18 9.28
N ALA A 87 -7.24 18.01 9.22
CA ALA A 87 -8.12 18.52 10.25
C ALA A 87 -7.96 17.79 11.61
N CYS A 88 -7.55 16.51 11.59
CA CYS A 88 -7.25 15.75 12.81
C CYS A 88 -5.87 16.07 13.39
N ASN A 89 -4.90 16.38 12.55
CA ASN A 89 -3.53 16.73 12.97
C ASN A 89 -2.90 17.73 11.99
N ASP A 90 -2.83 18.99 12.42
CA ASP A 90 -2.24 20.10 11.65
C ASP A 90 -0.71 19.98 11.45
N LYS A 91 -0.06 19.06 12.17
CA LYS A 91 1.37 18.75 12.05
C LYS A 91 1.65 17.58 11.13
N LEU A 92 0.62 17.00 10.53
CA LEU A 92 0.76 15.85 9.64
C LEU A 92 1.59 16.22 8.41
N GLN A 93 2.70 15.50 8.21
CA GLN A 93 3.55 15.64 7.04
C GLN A 93 3.23 14.57 6.01
N TRP A 94 2.88 14.99 4.81
CA TRP A 94 2.62 14.11 3.68
C TRP A 94 3.89 13.85 2.87
N TYR A 95 4.12 12.58 2.54
CA TYR A 95 5.12 12.13 1.59
C TYR A 95 4.39 11.68 0.34
N VAL A 96 4.64 12.36 -0.78
CA VAL A 96 3.91 12.14 -2.04
C VAL A 96 4.88 12.15 -3.21
N PRO A 97 4.60 11.46 -4.33
CA PRO A 97 5.42 11.61 -5.53
C PRO A 97 5.45 13.07 -5.99
N SER A 98 6.64 13.62 -6.28
CA SER A 98 6.81 15.01 -6.69
C SER A 98 5.97 15.38 -7.93
N LEU A 99 5.82 14.44 -8.86
CA LEU A 99 4.98 14.61 -10.04
C LEU A 99 3.52 14.92 -9.70
N TRP A 100 3.00 14.30 -8.62
CA TRP A 100 1.59 14.37 -8.23
C TRP A 100 1.30 15.40 -7.15
N GLU A 101 2.31 16.02 -6.53
CA GLU A 101 2.12 16.95 -5.40
C GLU A 101 1.09 18.04 -5.70
N GLY A 102 1.21 18.72 -6.85
CA GLY A 102 0.28 19.76 -7.25
C GLY A 102 -1.14 19.25 -7.49
N PHE A 103 -1.29 18.03 -8.01
CA PHE A 103 -2.61 17.43 -8.26
C PHE A 103 -3.29 16.95 -7.00
N ILE A 104 -2.55 16.34 -6.06
CA ILE A 104 -3.08 15.87 -4.78
C ILE A 104 -3.67 17.03 -3.95
N ARG A 105 -3.11 18.24 -4.05
CA ARG A 105 -3.64 19.44 -3.40
C ARG A 105 -5.08 19.78 -3.84
N HIS A 106 -5.51 19.36 -5.03
CA HIS A 106 -6.89 19.55 -5.50
C HIS A 106 -7.94 18.77 -4.70
N TYR A 107 -7.53 17.80 -3.88
CA TYR A 107 -8.44 17.17 -2.91
C TYR A 107 -8.87 18.09 -1.77
N GLY A 108 -8.45 19.37 -1.77
CA GLY A 108 -8.93 20.40 -0.82
C GLY A 108 -7.99 20.67 0.36
N ALA A 109 -6.71 20.36 0.21
CA ALA A 109 -5.70 20.59 1.23
C ALA A 109 -4.54 21.43 0.70
N LEU A 110 -4.83 22.68 0.32
CA LEU A 110 -3.85 23.62 -0.26
C LEU A 110 -2.68 23.91 0.70
N ASP A 111 -2.96 23.98 2.00
CA ASP A 111 -1.99 24.31 3.05
C ASP A 111 -1.33 23.06 3.69
N ALA A 112 -1.57 21.85 3.14
CA ALA A 112 -0.95 20.65 3.65
C ALA A 112 0.58 20.69 3.54
N VAL A 113 1.26 20.28 4.62
CA VAL A 113 2.72 20.14 4.63
C VAL A 113 3.08 18.90 3.81
N MET A 114 3.70 19.09 2.66
CA MET A 114 4.07 18.01 1.74
C MET A 114 5.58 17.96 1.51
N THR A 115 6.09 16.75 1.42
CA THR A 115 7.44 16.44 0.94
C THR A 115 7.29 15.67 -0.37
N GLY A 116 7.66 16.30 -1.47
CA GLY A 116 7.73 15.66 -2.78
C GLY A 116 8.89 14.68 -2.85
N ILE A 117 8.59 13.42 -3.15
CA ILE A 117 9.60 12.38 -3.35
C ILE A 117 9.96 12.32 -4.83
N PRO A 118 11.24 12.41 -5.20
CA PRO A 118 11.67 12.37 -6.60
C PRO A 118 11.49 10.97 -7.21
N ASP A 119 11.63 10.92 -8.55
CA ASP A 119 11.44 9.70 -9.34
C ASP A 119 12.43 8.58 -8.96
N GLU A 120 13.58 8.93 -8.40
CA GLU A 120 14.59 7.97 -7.91
C GLU A 120 14.22 7.32 -6.57
N GLY A 121 13.12 7.77 -5.95
CA GLY A 121 12.73 7.33 -4.61
C GLY A 121 13.37 8.17 -3.51
N GLY A 122 13.43 7.62 -2.30
CA GLY A 122 13.94 8.35 -1.14
C GLY A 122 13.83 7.60 0.16
N THR A 123 13.61 8.32 1.24
CA THR A 123 13.43 7.73 2.56
C THR A 123 12.42 8.52 3.40
N MET A 124 11.74 7.83 4.28
CA MET A 124 10.88 8.40 5.32
C MET A 124 11.29 7.84 6.67
N MET A 125 11.39 8.72 7.67
CA MET A 125 11.71 8.30 9.04
C MET A 125 10.43 8.17 9.87
N VAL A 126 10.27 7.10 10.63
CA VAL A 126 9.16 6.90 11.58
C VAL A 126 9.75 6.48 12.92
N GLY A 127 9.63 7.32 13.94
CA GLY A 127 10.16 7.04 15.28
C GLY A 127 11.65 6.68 15.31
N GLY A 128 12.45 7.31 14.44
CA GLY A 128 13.88 7.05 14.30
C GLY A 128 14.22 5.86 13.39
N ARG A 129 13.25 5.13 12.86
CA ARG A 129 13.47 4.05 11.89
C ARG A 129 13.39 4.57 10.48
N LYS A 130 14.29 4.08 9.63
CA LYS A 130 14.37 4.45 8.22
C LYS A 130 13.54 3.49 7.39
N LEU A 131 12.54 4.02 6.70
CA LEU A 131 11.82 3.34 5.63
C LEU A 131 12.37 3.81 4.28
N GLU A 132 12.52 2.90 3.34
CA GLU A 132 13.00 3.19 1.98
C GLU A 132 11.81 3.38 1.04
N ILE A 133 11.85 4.45 0.24
CA ILE A 133 10.82 4.71 -0.77
C ILE A 133 11.36 4.27 -2.12
N ILE A 134 10.68 3.28 -2.73
CA ILE A 134 11.13 2.55 -3.90
C ILE A 134 10.31 2.97 -5.12
N PRO A 135 10.95 3.36 -6.24
CA PRO A 135 10.24 3.65 -7.47
C PRO A 135 9.48 2.45 -8.05
N ALA A 136 8.26 2.71 -8.48
CA ALA A 136 7.37 1.73 -9.11
C ALA A 136 6.59 2.37 -10.29
N HIS A 137 7.29 3.18 -11.08
CA HIS A 137 6.72 3.96 -12.18
C HIS A 137 5.91 3.10 -13.15
N TYR A 138 4.73 3.59 -13.52
CA TYR A 138 3.78 2.92 -14.42
C TYR A 138 3.22 1.59 -13.89
N LEU A 139 3.23 1.40 -12.55
CA LEU A 139 2.62 0.26 -11.87
C LEU A 139 1.59 0.72 -10.78
N HIS A 140 0.37 1.33 -11.10
CA HIS A 140 -0.09 1.68 -12.45
C HIS A 140 0.13 3.16 -12.82
N ALA A 141 0.30 4.05 -11.84
CA ALA A 141 0.49 5.47 -12.07
C ALA A 141 1.92 5.79 -12.53
N SER A 142 2.10 6.90 -13.26
CA SER A 142 3.40 7.29 -13.86
C SER A 142 4.50 7.55 -12.84
N ALA A 143 4.15 8.01 -11.63
CA ALA A 143 5.11 8.23 -10.54
C ALA A 143 4.71 7.44 -9.30
N ASN A 144 4.32 6.19 -9.47
CA ASN A 144 3.99 5.32 -8.35
C ASN A 144 5.23 5.03 -7.50
N LEU A 145 5.08 5.05 -6.18
CA LEU A 145 6.13 4.81 -5.19
C LEU A 145 5.66 3.77 -4.16
N HIS A 146 6.58 2.95 -3.71
CA HIS A 146 6.35 1.92 -2.69
C HIS A 146 7.17 2.22 -1.44
N VAL A 147 6.81 1.63 -0.30
CA VAL A 147 7.57 1.76 0.95
C VAL A 147 8.10 0.41 1.38
N TYR A 148 9.39 0.32 1.57
CA TYR A 148 10.07 -0.88 2.08
C TYR A 148 10.64 -0.63 3.47
N ASP A 149 10.36 -1.54 4.37
CA ASP A 149 10.94 -1.59 5.71
C ASP A 149 11.95 -2.75 5.78
N PRO A 150 13.26 -2.46 5.84
CA PRO A 150 14.28 -3.51 5.84
C PRO A 150 14.34 -4.30 7.15
N GLU A 151 13.85 -3.76 8.26
CA GLU A 151 13.83 -4.45 9.55
C GLU A 151 12.62 -5.38 9.64
N ALA A 152 11.44 -4.90 9.27
CA ALA A 152 10.22 -5.70 9.24
C ALA A 152 10.15 -6.63 8.02
N LYS A 153 10.97 -6.41 7.00
CA LYS A 153 10.93 -7.06 5.69
C LYS A 153 9.54 -6.97 5.05
N VAL A 154 8.90 -5.83 5.21
CA VAL A 154 7.59 -5.50 4.68
C VAL A 154 7.77 -4.59 3.47
N LEU A 155 7.19 -4.97 2.34
CA LEU A 155 7.04 -4.10 1.17
C LEU A 155 5.56 -3.71 1.03
N PHE A 156 5.23 -2.45 1.36
CA PHE A 156 3.99 -1.84 0.93
C PHE A 156 4.11 -1.47 -0.55
N CYS A 157 3.23 -2.01 -1.38
CA CYS A 157 3.41 -2.00 -2.83
C CYS A 157 2.24 -1.35 -3.60
N GLY A 158 1.45 -0.49 -2.93
CA GLY A 158 0.33 0.20 -3.58
C GLY A 158 -0.52 -0.80 -4.37
N ASP A 159 -0.76 -0.53 -5.64
CA ASP A 159 -1.58 -1.38 -6.50
C ASP A 159 -0.87 -2.59 -7.11
N VAL A 160 0.42 -2.75 -6.88
CA VAL A 160 1.09 -3.99 -7.27
C VAL A 160 0.71 -5.11 -6.31
N GLY A 161 0.17 -6.20 -6.84
CA GLY A 161 -0.40 -7.28 -6.04
C GLY A 161 -1.90 -7.13 -5.78
N ALA A 162 -2.51 -6.01 -6.20
CA ALA A 162 -3.93 -5.75 -6.02
C ALA A 162 -4.83 -6.86 -6.60
N ALA A 163 -5.87 -7.21 -5.85
CA ALA A 163 -6.90 -8.14 -6.28
C ALA A 163 -8.28 -7.63 -5.86
N LEU A 164 -9.23 -7.62 -6.80
CA LEU A 164 -10.60 -7.26 -6.52
C LEU A 164 -11.35 -8.48 -6.00
N LEU A 165 -11.28 -8.69 -4.70
CA LEU A 165 -11.83 -9.87 -4.04
C LEU A 165 -13.31 -9.74 -3.77
N PRO A 166 -14.10 -10.85 -3.81
CA PRO A 166 -15.45 -10.88 -3.29
C PRO A 166 -15.48 -10.62 -1.77
N ALA A 167 -16.63 -10.19 -1.25
CA ALA A 167 -16.82 -10.00 0.18
C ALA A 167 -16.51 -11.28 0.98
N GLY A 168 -15.96 -11.11 2.19
CA GLY A 168 -15.66 -12.21 3.10
C GLY A 168 -14.35 -12.95 2.85
N HIS A 169 -13.52 -12.51 1.89
CA HIS A 169 -12.17 -13.03 1.73
C HIS A 169 -11.25 -12.57 2.89
N GLY A 170 -10.37 -13.48 3.34
CA GLY A 170 -9.37 -13.15 4.36
C GLY A 170 -8.30 -12.19 3.85
N ILE A 171 -7.64 -11.47 4.78
CA ILE A 171 -6.56 -10.52 4.48
C ILE A 171 -5.23 -11.21 4.09
N TRP A 172 -5.13 -12.52 4.14
CA TRP A 172 -3.92 -13.28 3.81
C TRP A 172 -4.14 -14.18 2.61
N VAL A 173 -3.18 -14.22 1.70
CA VAL A 173 -3.10 -15.26 0.67
C VAL A 173 -2.69 -16.57 1.34
N GLY A 174 -3.66 -17.43 1.62
CA GLY A 174 -3.47 -18.63 2.42
C GLY A 174 -3.50 -18.34 3.92
N SER A 175 -3.17 -19.35 4.73
CA SER A 175 -3.00 -19.14 6.16
C SER A 175 -1.60 -18.56 6.43
N ARG A 176 -1.49 -17.66 7.38
CA ARG A 176 -0.19 -17.14 7.87
C ARG A 176 0.76 -18.27 8.33
N ARG A 177 0.25 -19.51 8.51
CA ARG A 177 0.96 -20.70 8.98
C ARG A 177 1.05 -21.85 7.97
N GLY A 178 0.69 -21.65 6.71
CA GLY A 178 1.17 -22.49 5.60
C GLY A 178 0.38 -23.73 5.21
N SER A 179 -0.84 -24.01 5.68
CA SER A 179 -1.46 -25.32 5.37
C SER A 179 -2.23 -25.43 4.07
N ASP A 180 -2.51 -24.38 3.29
CA ASP A 180 -3.17 -24.43 1.98
C ASP A 180 -2.75 -23.26 1.07
N SER A 181 -1.51 -22.82 1.20
CA SER A 181 -1.06 -21.58 0.56
C SER A 181 -1.06 -21.63 -0.96
N ALA A 182 -0.85 -22.81 -1.54
CA ALA A 182 -0.81 -22.97 -2.99
C ALA A 182 -2.19 -22.78 -3.64
N ARG A 183 -3.22 -23.43 -3.10
CA ARG A 183 -4.58 -23.33 -3.60
C ARG A 183 -5.14 -21.92 -3.40
N ALA A 184 -4.93 -21.36 -2.21
CA ALA A 184 -5.35 -20.00 -1.92
C ALA A 184 -4.64 -18.96 -2.80
N PHE A 185 -3.37 -19.18 -3.16
CA PHE A 185 -2.65 -18.36 -4.12
C PHE A 185 -3.31 -18.39 -5.51
N GLU A 186 -3.58 -19.60 -6.04
CA GLU A 186 -4.21 -19.75 -7.36
C GLU A 186 -5.61 -19.14 -7.44
N GLU A 187 -6.40 -19.25 -6.37
CA GLU A 187 -7.70 -18.58 -6.25
C GLU A 187 -7.55 -17.06 -6.24
N HIS A 188 -6.64 -16.53 -5.41
CA HIS A 188 -6.42 -15.09 -5.28
C HIS A 188 -5.92 -14.46 -6.59
N ILE A 189 -4.99 -15.13 -7.29
CA ILE A 189 -4.36 -14.58 -8.49
C ILE A 189 -5.35 -14.40 -9.65
N GLN A 190 -6.44 -15.15 -9.69
CA GLN A 190 -7.50 -14.97 -10.69
C GLN A 190 -8.17 -13.59 -10.57
N HIS A 191 -8.30 -13.08 -9.34
CA HIS A 191 -8.86 -11.76 -9.07
C HIS A 191 -7.84 -10.63 -9.31
N ALA A 192 -6.54 -10.94 -9.25
CA ALA A 192 -5.46 -9.99 -9.51
C ALA A 192 -5.17 -9.82 -11.01
N LYS A 193 -5.34 -10.90 -11.81
CA LYS A 193 -4.87 -10.97 -13.21
C LYS A 193 -5.39 -9.84 -14.08
N TYR A 194 -6.72 -9.65 -14.12
CA TYR A 194 -7.33 -8.65 -14.98
C TYR A 194 -6.91 -7.24 -14.60
N PHE A 195 -6.83 -6.96 -13.30
CA PHE A 195 -6.38 -5.67 -12.78
C PHE A 195 -4.98 -5.34 -13.35
N HIS A 196 -3.99 -6.20 -13.14
CA HIS A 196 -2.64 -5.96 -13.61
C HIS A 196 -2.54 -5.86 -15.13
N GLN A 197 -3.22 -6.76 -15.87
CA GLN A 197 -3.20 -6.73 -17.33
C GLN A 197 -3.78 -5.45 -17.92
N ARG A 198 -4.85 -4.94 -17.31
CA ARG A 198 -5.62 -3.83 -17.85
C ARG A 198 -5.08 -2.46 -17.43
N TRP A 199 -4.63 -2.34 -16.20
CA TRP A 199 -4.29 -1.05 -15.59
C TRP A 199 -2.81 -0.71 -15.71
N MET A 200 -1.93 -1.68 -15.76
CA MET A 200 -0.50 -1.44 -15.91
C MET A 200 -0.13 -1.39 -17.41
N PRO A 201 0.46 -0.27 -17.89
CA PRO A 201 0.67 -0.07 -19.33
C PRO A 201 1.95 -0.69 -19.89
N SER A 202 2.95 -1.02 -19.05
CA SER A 202 4.32 -1.25 -19.51
C SER A 202 4.95 -2.51 -18.95
N ASN A 203 5.29 -3.49 -19.82
CA ASN A 203 6.05 -4.67 -19.46
C ASN A 203 7.51 -4.33 -19.06
N SER A 204 8.10 -3.29 -19.64
CA SER A 204 9.45 -2.85 -19.28
C SER A 204 9.49 -2.22 -17.89
N ALA A 205 8.52 -1.39 -17.54
CA ALA A 205 8.39 -0.82 -16.19
C ALA A 205 8.17 -1.93 -15.13
N LYS A 206 7.30 -2.91 -15.45
CA LYS A 206 7.09 -4.09 -14.62
C LYS A 206 8.40 -4.85 -14.39
N LYS A 207 9.19 -5.07 -15.44
CA LYS A 207 10.47 -5.81 -15.35
C LYS A 207 11.51 -5.05 -14.53
N ASP A 208 11.60 -3.73 -14.69
CA ASP A 208 12.47 -2.87 -13.89
C ASP A 208 12.14 -2.99 -12.40
N TRP A 209 10.87 -2.84 -12.03
CA TRP A 209 10.41 -2.99 -10.66
C TRP A 209 10.72 -4.38 -10.09
N ILE A 210 10.43 -5.48 -10.81
CA ILE A 210 10.71 -6.84 -10.36
C ILE A 210 12.21 -7.03 -10.11
N ASN A 211 13.06 -6.55 -11.00
CA ASN A 211 14.52 -6.66 -10.84
C ASN A 211 15.01 -5.92 -9.58
N ARG A 212 14.42 -4.76 -9.28
CA ARG A 212 14.71 -3.96 -8.08
C ARG A 212 14.25 -4.66 -6.81
N VAL A 213 13.01 -5.13 -6.79
CA VAL A 213 12.39 -5.75 -5.62
C VAL A 213 13.03 -7.11 -5.28
N ARG A 214 13.50 -7.86 -6.25
CA ARG A 214 14.26 -9.12 -6.03
C ARG A 214 15.61 -8.92 -5.34
N GLN A 215 16.11 -7.70 -5.19
CA GLN A 215 17.30 -7.41 -4.38
C GLN A 215 16.97 -7.23 -2.89
N LEU A 216 15.69 -7.16 -2.55
CA LEU A 216 15.21 -6.95 -1.19
C LEU A 216 14.88 -8.28 -0.50
N GLN A 217 14.94 -8.31 0.82
CA GLN A 217 14.43 -9.41 1.62
C GLN A 217 12.99 -9.07 2.02
N ILE A 218 12.00 -9.76 1.47
CA ILE A 218 10.59 -9.47 1.67
C ILE A 218 9.90 -10.69 2.27
N ASP A 219 9.43 -10.55 3.51
CA ASP A 219 8.60 -11.56 4.17
C ASP A 219 7.10 -11.30 3.93
N TYR A 220 6.73 -10.02 3.72
CA TYR A 220 5.34 -9.58 3.48
C TYR A 220 5.29 -8.58 2.33
N LEU A 221 4.51 -8.90 1.30
CA LEU A 221 4.17 -7.97 0.21
C LEU A 221 2.72 -7.53 0.41
N CYS A 222 2.54 -6.23 0.62
CA CYS A 222 1.35 -5.60 1.17
C CYS A 222 0.69 -4.68 0.14
N PRO A 223 -0.29 -5.16 -0.66
CA PRO A 223 -0.99 -4.33 -1.64
C PRO A 223 -2.10 -3.50 -1.00
N GLN A 224 -2.47 -2.41 -1.66
CA GLN A 224 -3.59 -1.56 -1.25
C GLN A 224 -4.94 -2.25 -1.41
N HIS A 225 -5.10 -3.15 -2.37
CA HIS A 225 -6.34 -3.92 -2.57
C HIS A 225 -6.09 -5.42 -2.49
N GLY A 226 -7.02 -6.15 -1.89
CA GLY A 226 -6.95 -7.60 -1.77
C GLY A 226 -6.12 -8.08 -0.59
N ALA A 227 -5.52 -9.27 -0.70
CA ALA A 227 -4.85 -9.93 0.41
C ALA A 227 -3.32 -9.78 0.37
N ILE A 228 -2.70 -9.83 1.55
CA ILE A 228 -1.25 -9.76 1.75
C ILE A 228 -0.62 -11.11 1.35
N TYR A 229 0.45 -11.05 0.56
CA TYR A 229 1.29 -12.21 0.27
C TYR A 229 2.36 -12.35 1.35
N ALA A 230 2.44 -13.53 1.96
CA ALA A 230 3.39 -13.81 3.03
C ALA A 230 4.26 -15.04 2.71
N GLY A 231 5.53 -15.00 3.15
CA GLY A 231 6.48 -16.09 3.00
C GLY A 231 6.67 -16.52 1.55
N GLU A 232 6.47 -17.80 1.25
CA GLU A 232 6.64 -18.37 -0.11
C GLU A 232 5.72 -17.72 -1.16
N ASN A 233 4.58 -17.15 -0.76
CA ASN A 233 3.65 -16.50 -1.67
C ASN A 233 4.19 -15.18 -2.24
N VAL A 234 5.18 -14.57 -1.61
CA VAL A 234 5.88 -13.39 -2.16
C VAL A 234 6.62 -13.77 -3.43
N GLU A 235 7.45 -14.83 -3.38
CA GLU A 235 8.20 -15.27 -4.57
C GLU A 235 7.27 -15.86 -5.64
N ARG A 236 6.19 -16.55 -5.24
CA ARG A 236 5.15 -17.01 -6.17
C ARG A 236 4.51 -15.86 -6.93
N PHE A 237 4.18 -14.75 -6.21
CA PHE A 237 3.63 -13.56 -6.84
C PHE A 237 4.64 -12.92 -7.80
N LEU A 238 5.90 -12.75 -7.40
CA LEU A 238 6.93 -12.16 -8.25
C LEU A 238 7.14 -12.97 -9.53
N ASN A 239 7.15 -14.31 -9.43
CA ASN A 239 7.29 -15.19 -10.59
C ASN A 239 6.05 -15.12 -11.51
N TRP A 240 4.86 -15.14 -10.94
CA TRP A 240 3.62 -14.99 -11.70
C TRP A 240 3.56 -13.62 -12.40
N PHE A 241 3.88 -12.55 -11.69
CA PHE A 241 3.83 -11.18 -12.22
C PHE A 241 4.89 -10.98 -13.31
N ASP A 242 6.08 -11.56 -13.15
CA ASP A 242 7.13 -11.54 -14.19
C ASP A 242 6.65 -12.16 -15.50
N GLY A 243 5.97 -13.31 -15.41
CA GLY A 243 5.41 -14.01 -16.57
C GLY A 243 4.15 -13.36 -17.17
N LEU A 244 3.49 -12.43 -16.46
CA LEU A 244 2.25 -11.83 -16.92
C LEU A 244 2.52 -10.75 -17.98
N THR A 245 1.85 -10.81 -19.12
CA THR A 245 1.82 -9.69 -20.08
C THR A 245 0.80 -8.65 -19.64
N VAL A 246 1.26 -7.39 -19.48
CA VAL A 246 0.44 -6.24 -19.13
C VAL A 246 0.22 -5.32 -20.35
N GLY A 247 -0.62 -4.29 -20.23
CA GLY A 247 -0.92 -3.35 -21.31
C GLY A 247 -2.02 -3.86 -22.26
N SER A 248 -2.91 -4.76 -21.79
CA SER A 248 -3.94 -5.38 -22.62
C SER A 248 -4.95 -4.40 -23.26
N ALA A 249 -5.01 -3.16 -22.77
CA ALA A 249 -5.83 -2.11 -23.38
C ALA A 249 -5.30 -1.63 -24.75
N ILE A 250 -3.99 -1.81 -25.01
CA ILE A 250 -3.32 -1.35 -26.22
C ILE A 250 -3.15 -2.48 -27.25
N SER A 251 -3.11 -3.73 -26.75
CA SER A 251 -2.78 -4.93 -27.54
C SER A 251 -4.02 -5.54 -28.25
N ARG A 252 -4.99 -4.75 -28.70
CA ARG A 252 -6.16 -5.24 -29.46
C ARG A 252 -6.01 -4.97 -30.93
#